data_c3f69348f90ff6b4c408d47643aec45b
#
_entry.id   c3f69348f90ff6b4c408d47643aec45b
#
_cell.length_a   1.000
_cell.length_b   1.000
_cell.length_c   1.000
_cell.angle_alpha   90.00
_cell.angle_beta   90.00
_cell.angle_gamma   90.00
#
_symmetry.space_group_name_H-M   'P 1'
#
loop_
_entity.id
_entity.type
_entity.pdbx_description
1 polymer ?
#
loop_
_entity_poly.entity_id
_entity_poly.type
_entity_poly.pdbx_seq_one_letter_code
_entity_poly.pdbx_strand_id
1 'polypeptide(L)'
;MMATGTTLPATTWFMCVSVAIVLGAMLVIGPNFARAQGALPETPVQDEPIDFKADTLSHDRDLDVITASGGVEINYGGRTLIANAVSYDQKHDLMTASGDVTLLEPNGDVMFTDYIELSGDLRNGIASNMRMILSDGSRIAANGGRRINADTEFAKAVYSPCNLCSDNPEKAPLWQLKAVKVYHDR
;
A
#
# COMPACT_ATOMS: atom_id res chain seq x y z
N MET A 1 -25.26 70.83 9.86
CA MET A 1 -25.88 71.46 8.69
C MET A 1 -26.46 70.36 7.87
N MET A 2 -27.73 70.12 8.04
CA MET A 2 -28.81 70.37 7.04
C MET A 2 -28.65 69.45 5.83
N ALA A 3 -29.49 68.63 5.51
CA ALA A 3 -30.95 68.44 5.59
C ALA A 3 -31.32 67.65 4.33
N THR A 4 -32.16 66.68 4.52
CA THR A 4 -33.47 66.49 3.86
C THR A 4 -33.40 66.11 2.39
N GLY A 5 -34.10 65.16 1.86
CA GLY A 5 -35.34 64.55 2.24
C GLY A 5 -36.00 64.04 0.96
N THR A 6 -36.79 62.98 1.16
CA THR A 6 -38.14 62.78 0.63
C THR A 6 -38.32 62.71 -0.90
N THR A 7 -39.12 61.88 -1.52
CA THR A 7 -40.30 61.05 -1.20
C THR A 7 -40.73 60.35 -2.49
N LEU A 8 -41.38 59.22 -2.35
CA LEU A 8 -42.28 58.58 -3.33
C LEU A 8 -43.51 59.45 -3.59
N PRO A 9 -44.27 59.30 -4.69
CA PRO A 9 -45.28 58.26 -4.78
C PRO A 9 -45.50 57.76 -6.25
N ALA A 10 -45.90 56.56 -6.47
CA ALA A 10 -47.23 55.92 -6.50
C ALA A 10 -48.16 56.36 -7.64
N THR A 11 -48.70 55.29 -8.22
CA THR A 11 -50.01 55.19 -8.93
C THR A 11 -50.09 55.76 -10.36
N THR A 12 -50.70 55.18 -11.29
CA THR A 12 -51.85 54.29 -11.46
C THR A 12 -52.12 54.07 -12.95
N TRP A 13 -52.63 52.91 -13.32
CA TRP A 13 -53.80 52.65 -14.17
C TRP A 13 -53.70 52.59 -15.70
N PHE A 14 -54.38 51.64 -16.12
CA PHE A 14 -55.28 51.29 -17.26
C PHE A 14 -54.65 50.40 -18.33
N MET A 15 -55.04 49.15 -18.29
CA MET A 15 -56.14 48.48 -19.06
C MET A 15 -56.16 48.78 -20.54
N CYS A 16 -55.96 47.77 -21.26
CA CYS A 16 -56.88 47.23 -22.27
C CYS A 16 -56.26 46.74 -23.58
N VAL A 17 -56.69 45.58 -23.90
CA VAL A 17 -57.10 45.04 -25.22
C VAL A 17 -56.15 44.20 -26.03
N SER A 18 -56.47 42.94 -25.89
CA SER A 18 -56.42 41.82 -26.83
C SER A 18 -56.05 42.13 -28.29
N VAL A 19 -55.09 41.36 -28.80
CA VAL A 19 -55.26 40.67 -30.11
C VAL A 19 -54.34 39.46 -30.15
N ALA A 20 -54.91 38.33 -30.45
CA ALA A 20 -54.26 37.04 -30.64
C ALA A 20 -53.36 37.08 -31.90
N ILE A 21 -52.10 36.62 -31.72
CA ILE A 21 -51.34 36.04 -32.83
C ILE A 21 -50.74 34.75 -32.33
N VAL A 22 -51.36 33.65 -32.74
CA VAL A 22 -50.83 32.31 -32.71
C VAL A 22 -49.68 32.25 -33.69
N LEU A 23 -48.47 32.16 -33.25
CA LEU A 23 -47.38 31.65 -34.08
C LEU A 23 -46.40 30.90 -33.22
N GLY A 24 -46.26 29.64 -33.56
CA GLY A 24 -45.49 28.57 -32.99
C GLY A 24 -44.14 28.94 -32.39
N ALA A 25 -44.02 28.81 -31.12
CA ALA A 25 -42.72 28.60 -30.47
C ALA A 25 -42.48 27.10 -30.39
N MET A 26 -41.75 26.61 -31.38
CA MET A 26 -41.20 25.28 -31.41
C MET A 26 -40.20 25.18 -30.27
N LEU A 27 -40.62 24.61 -29.15
CA LEU A 27 -39.75 24.28 -28.04
C LEU A 27 -38.78 23.21 -28.54
N VAL A 28 -37.56 23.62 -28.87
CA VAL A 28 -36.44 22.72 -29.03
C VAL A 28 -36.08 22.22 -27.61
N ILE A 29 -36.69 21.12 -27.20
CA ILE A 29 -36.26 20.36 -26.04
C ILE A 29 -34.97 19.65 -26.47
N GLY A 30 -33.83 20.32 -26.29
CA GLY A 30 -32.53 19.67 -26.41
C GLY A 30 -32.40 18.58 -25.33
N PRO A 31 -31.97 17.36 -25.67
CA PRO A 31 -31.68 16.37 -24.66
C PRO A 31 -30.50 16.88 -23.81
N ASN A 32 -30.80 17.32 -22.61
CA ASN A 32 -29.77 17.49 -21.58
C ASN A 32 -29.22 16.10 -21.29
N PHE A 33 -28.14 15.73 -21.96
CA PHE A 33 -27.29 14.64 -21.49
C PHE A 33 -26.68 15.11 -20.15
N ALA A 34 -27.39 14.84 -19.09
CA ALA A 34 -26.79 14.85 -17.76
C ALA A 34 -25.61 13.87 -17.83
N ARG A 35 -24.41 14.40 -17.97
CA ARG A 35 -23.19 13.63 -17.67
C ARG A 35 -23.30 13.28 -16.19
N ALA A 36 -23.78 12.09 -15.90
CA ALA A 36 -23.53 11.43 -14.66
C ALA A 36 -21.99 11.23 -14.63
N GLN A 37 -21.27 12.16 -14.01
CA GLN A 37 -19.95 11.90 -13.49
C GLN A 37 -20.19 10.84 -12.42
N GLY A 38 -20.09 9.57 -12.82
CA GLY A 38 -19.96 8.48 -11.89
C GLY A 38 -18.69 8.75 -11.10
N ALA A 39 -18.82 9.33 -9.93
CA ALA A 39 -17.82 9.19 -8.92
C ALA A 39 -17.64 7.67 -8.77
N LEU A 40 -16.49 7.18 -9.21
CA LEU A 40 -16.06 5.83 -8.85
C LEU A 40 -16.20 5.78 -7.33
N PRO A 41 -16.86 4.78 -6.75
CA PRO A 41 -16.86 4.63 -5.32
C PRO A 41 -15.37 4.49 -4.96
N GLU A 42 -14.82 5.51 -4.29
CA GLU A 42 -13.60 5.34 -3.54
C GLU A 42 -13.92 4.23 -2.55
N THR A 43 -13.47 3.03 -2.85
CA THR A 43 -13.44 1.96 -1.86
C THR A 43 -12.65 2.55 -0.70
N PRO A 44 -13.24 2.71 0.50
CA PRO A 44 -12.46 3.13 1.65
C PRO A 44 -11.32 2.12 1.73
N VAL A 45 -10.09 2.62 1.74
CA VAL A 45 -8.93 1.84 2.12
C VAL A 45 -9.28 1.36 3.53
N GLN A 46 -9.73 0.12 3.65
CA GLN A 46 -9.91 -0.50 4.96
C GLN A 46 -8.50 -0.56 5.52
N ASP A 47 -8.23 0.25 6.53
CA ASP A 47 -7.09 0.05 7.40
C ASP A 47 -7.29 -1.32 8.04
N GLU A 48 -6.66 -2.33 7.46
CA GLU A 48 -6.65 -3.67 8.05
C GLU A 48 -5.99 -3.53 9.42
N PRO A 49 -6.59 -4.08 10.48
CA PRO A 49 -6.00 -4.01 11.80
C PRO A 49 -4.63 -4.70 11.79
N ILE A 50 -3.64 -4.04 12.33
CA ILE A 50 -2.33 -4.64 12.60
C ILE A 50 -2.47 -5.49 13.85
N ASP A 51 -2.24 -6.81 13.73
CA ASP A 51 -2.08 -7.68 14.88
C ASP A 51 -0.59 -7.74 15.26
N PHE A 52 -0.32 -7.48 16.54
CA PHE A 52 1.05 -7.29 17.02
C PHE A 52 1.28 -8.03 18.34
N LYS A 53 2.41 -8.74 18.44
CA LYS A 53 2.85 -9.44 19.63
C LYS A 53 4.35 -9.21 19.86
N ALA A 54 4.75 -8.95 21.09
CA ALA A 54 6.16 -8.86 21.52
C ALA A 54 6.25 -9.01 23.05
N ASP A 55 7.43 -9.35 23.57
CA ASP A 55 7.68 -9.39 25.01
C ASP A 55 7.84 -7.99 25.58
N THR A 56 8.45 -7.07 24.84
CA THR A 56 8.74 -5.70 25.29
C THR A 56 8.43 -4.70 24.19
N LEU A 57 7.81 -3.57 24.55
CA LEU A 57 7.55 -2.44 23.68
C LEU A 57 8.03 -1.15 24.33
N SER A 58 8.77 -0.33 23.61
CA SER A 58 9.18 1.00 24.01
C SER A 58 8.89 2.03 22.94
N HIS A 59 8.62 3.26 23.35
CA HIS A 59 8.39 4.39 22.44
C HIS A 59 9.28 5.56 22.82
N ASP A 60 10.20 5.90 21.94
CA ASP A 60 10.98 7.13 22.00
C ASP A 60 10.19 8.26 21.35
N ARG A 61 9.68 9.19 22.17
CA ARG A 61 8.83 10.28 21.72
C ARG A 61 9.60 11.42 21.01
N ASP A 62 10.88 11.55 21.28
CA ASP A 62 11.70 12.60 20.69
C ASP A 62 12.08 12.22 19.25
N LEU A 63 12.40 10.97 19.04
CA LEU A 63 12.69 10.41 17.74
C LEU A 63 11.44 9.95 16.97
N ASP A 64 10.33 9.72 17.67
CA ASP A 64 9.08 9.16 17.14
C ASP A 64 9.28 7.72 16.62
N VAL A 65 10.02 6.94 17.39
CA VAL A 65 10.39 5.55 17.09
C VAL A 65 9.80 4.60 18.11
N ILE A 66 9.11 3.58 17.61
CA ILE A 66 8.61 2.47 18.43
C ILE A 66 9.55 1.28 18.24
N THR A 67 10.02 0.69 19.32
CA THR A 67 10.86 -0.50 19.30
C THR A 67 10.20 -1.63 20.07
N ALA A 68 10.09 -2.78 19.42
CA ALA A 68 9.60 -4.03 19.98
C ALA A 68 10.74 -5.04 20.05
N SER A 69 10.77 -5.88 21.08
CA SER A 69 11.77 -6.94 21.22
C SER A 69 11.22 -8.15 21.96
N GLY A 70 11.82 -9.32 21.65
CA GLY A 70 11.45 -10.61 22.20
C GLY A 70 10.24 -11.22 21.48
N GLY A 71 10.51 -12.19 20.59
CA GLY A 71 9.47 -12.93 19.86
C GLY A 71 8.45 -12.05 19.15
N VAL A 72 8.94 -11.03 18.43
CA VAL A 72 8.07 -10.07 17.73
C VAL A 72 7.35 -10.78 16.60
N GLU A 73 6.03 -10.64 16.56
CA GLU A 73 5.16 -11.11 15.47
C GLU A 73 4.24 -9.97 15.04
N ILE A 74 4.22 -9.68 13.75
CA ILE A 74 3.38 -8.63 13.16
C ILE A 74 2.59 -9.24 12.00
N ASN A 75 1.26 -9.14 12.07
CA ASN A 75 0.37 -9.58 11.00
C ASN A 75 -0.32 -8.36 10.39
N TYR A 76 -0.10 -8.13 9.09
CA TYR A 76 -0.66 -7.00 8.34
C TYR A 76 -0.78 -7.31 6.84
N GLY A 77 -1.93 -7.01 6.25
CA GLY A 77 -2.15 -7.19 4.81
C GLY A 77 -1.95 -8.63 4.32
N GLY A 78 -2.28 -9.62 5.16
CA GLY A 78 -2.05 -11.04 4.88
C GLY A 78 -0.59 -11.47 4.95
N ARG A 79 0.32 -10.60 5.42
CA ARG A 79 1.73 -10.88 5.67
C ARG A 79 1.97 -11.12 7.15
N THR A 80 2.89 -12.04 7.46
CA THR A 80 3.36 -12.26 8.82
C THR A 80 4.85 -12.02 8.87
N LEU A 81 5.28 -11.05 9.68
CA LEU A 81 6.68 -10.76 9.98
C LEU A 81 7.01 -11.28 11.39
N ILE A 82 8.04 -12.11 11.48
CA ILE A 82 8.57 -12.62 12.76
C ILE A 82 10.02 -12.17 12.87
N ALA A 83 10.44 -11.67 14.04
CA ALA A 83 11.81 -11.24 14.28
C ALA A 83 12.14 -11.22 15.79
N ASN A 84 13.43 -11.13 16.13
CA ASN A 84 13.85 -10.93 17.52
C ASN A 84 13.63 -9.48 17.97
N ALA A 85 13.81 -8.51 17.05
CA ALA A 85 13.58 -7.10 17.32
C ALA A 85 13.03 -6.40 16.06
N VAL A 86 12.11 -5.46 16.29
CA VAL A 86 11.54 -4.60 15.26
C VAL A 86 11.54 -3.16 15.76
N SER A 87 11.94 -2.23 14.90
CA SER A 87 11.87 -0.79 15.15
C SER A 87 11.07 -0.13 14.03
N TYR A 88 10.13 0.74 14.39
CA TYR A 88 9.31 1.47 13.44
C TYR A 88 9.48 2.99 13.63
N ASP A 89 10.04 3.63 12.62
CA ASP A 89 10.16 5.08 12.52
C ASP A 89 8.87 5.63 11.89
N GLN A 90 8.07 6.29 12.71
CA GLN A 90 6.76 6.83 12.30
C GLN A 90 6.90 8.03 11.36
N LYS A 91 8.01 8.80 11.46
CA LYS A 91 8.24 9.97 10.61
C LYS A 91 8.56 9.59 9.17
N HIS A 92 9.27 8.48 8.99
CA HIS A 92 9.72 8.03 7.68
C HIS A 92 8.91 6.85 7.14
N ASP A 93 7.92 6.36 7.92
CA ASP A 93 7.14 5.15 7.61
C ASP A 93 8.05 3.96 7.27
N LEU A 94 9.09 3.77 8.10
CA LEU A 94 10.13 2.78 7.89
C LEU A 94 10.17 1.79 9.05
N MET A 95 9.99 0.53 8.74
CA MET A 95 10.11 -0.59 9.66
C MET A 95 11.43 -1.30 9.43
N THR A 96 12.18 -1.55 10.49
CA THR A 96 13.43 -2.29 10.48
C THR A 96 13.26 -3.53 11.34
N ALA A 97 13.54 -4.72 10.82
CA ALA A 97 13.51 -5.95 11.59
C ALA A 97 14.88 -6.64 11.57
N SER A 98 15.27 -7.24 12.68
CA SER A 98 16.56 -7.89 12.85
C SER A 98 16.49 -9.11 13.76
N GLY A 99 17.39 -10.07 13.50
CA GLY A 99 17.55 -11.33 14.25
C GLY A 99 16.49 -12.36 13.86
N ASP A 100 16.92 -13.39 13.14
CA ASP A 100 16.10 -14.53 12.69
C ASP A 100 14.78 -14.09 12.02
N VAL A 101 14.88 -13.09 11.14
CA VAL A 101 13.71 -12.51 10.49
C VAL A 101 13.09 -13.50 9.53
N THR A 102 11.80 -13.72 9.68
CA THR A 102 10.96 -14.51 8.77
C THR A 102 9.81 -13.65 8.28
N LEU A 103 9.64 -13.55 6.97
CA LEU A 103 8.49 -12.89 6.34
C LEU A 103 7.72 -13.91 5.51
N LEU A 104 6.48 -14.16 5.90
CA LEU A 104 5.52 -14.97 5.16
C LEU A 104 4.65 -14.05 4.30
N GLU A 105 4.60 -14.33 3.02
CA GLU A 105 3.80 -13.59 2.03
C GLU A 105 2.43 -14.24 1.79
N PRO A 106 1.42 -13.49 1.36
CA PRO A 106 0.08 -14.02 1.11
C PRO A 106 0.01 -15.12 0.07
N ASN A 107 0.97 -15.16 -0.87
CA ASN A 107 1.07 -16.20 -1.90
C ASN A 107 1.73 -17.51 -1.41
N GLY A 108 2.16 -17.56 -0.14
CA GLY A 108 2.82 -18.69 0.46
C GLY A 108 4.35 -18.71 0.32
N ASP A 109 4.95 -17.67 -0.25
CA ASP A 109 6.41 -17.52 -0.24
C ASP A 109 6.88 -17.20 1.18
N VAL A 110 8.00 -17.80 1.58
CA VAL A 110 8.61 -17.56 2.90
C VAL A 110 10.03 -17.05 2.69
N MET A 111 10.32 -15.87 3.26
CA MET A 111 11.65 -15.28 3.24
C MET A 111 12.28 -15.34 4.63
N PHE A 112 13.54 -15.73 4.68
CA PHE A 112 14.40 -15.71 5.88
C PHE A 112 15.54 -14.74 5.62
N THR A 113 15.85 -13.90 6.59
CA THR A 113 16.93 -12.92 6.47
C THR A 113 17.46 -12.55 7.85
N ASP A 114 18.68 -12.03 7.94
CA ASP A 114 19.26 -11.54 9.20
C ASP A 114 18.77 -10.12 9.52
N TYR A 115 18.45 -9.35 8.44
CA TYR A 115 18.06 -7.96 8.53
C TYR A 115 17.20 -7.56 7.34
N ILE A 116 16.14 -6.80 7.62
CA ILE A 116 15.24 -6.24 6.61
C ILE A 116 14.79 -4.84 7.00
N GLU A 117 14.71 -3.96 6.00
CA GLU A 117 14.01 -2.68 6.09
C GLU A 117 12.80 -2.74 5.16
N LEU A 118 11.63 -2.34 5.66
CA LEU A 118 10.35 -2.37 4.95
C LEU A 118 9.63 -1.04 5.09
N SER A 119 8.86 -0.66 4.08
CA SER A 119 7.81 0.37 4.23
C SER A 119 6.77 -0.09 5.25
N GLY A 120 6.04 0.84 5.85
CA GLY A 120 5.03 0.50 6.87
C GLY A 120 3.94 -0.45 6.38
N ASP A 121 3.69 -0.48 5.08
CA ASP A 121 2.76 -1.43 4.43
C ASP A 121 3.39 -2.81 4.13
N LEU A 122 4.65 -3.06 4.51
CA LEU A 122 5.45 -4.27 4.28
C LEU A 122 5.63 -4.66 2.80
N ARG A 123 5.39 -3.74 1.87
CA ARG A 123 5.43 -4.03 0.42
C ARG A 123 6.77 -3.74 -0.22
N ASN A 124 7.42 -2.66 0.19
CA ASN A 124 8.70 -2.24 -0.36
C ASN A 124 9.79 -2.45 0.66
N GLY A 125 11.00 -2.73 0.22
CA GLY A 125 12.10 -2.87 1.17
C GLY A 125 13.37 -3.46 0.61
N ILE A 126 14.34 -3.56 1.50
CA ILE A 126 15.63 -4.19 1.25
C ILE A 126 15.89 -5.26 2.31
N ALA A 127 16.54 -6.34 1.91
CA ALA A 127 16.96 -7.42 2.81
C ALA A 127 18.40 -7.84 2.55
N SER A 128 19.08 -8.32 3.57
CA SER A 128 20.47 -8.80 3.49
C SER A 128 20.56 -10.28 3.88
N ASN A 129 21.44 -11.03 3.21
CA ASN A 129 21.68 -12.47 3.48
C ASN A 129 20.38 -13.28 3.45
N MET A 130 19.61 -13.12 2.39
CA MET A 130 18.27 -13.67 2.30
C MET A 130 18.23 -15.08 1.72
N ARG A 131 17.30 -15.86 2.21
CA ARG A 131 16.89 -17.17 1.69
C ARG A 131 15.40 -17.15 1.53
N MET A 132 14.90 -17.71 0.44
CA MET A 132 13.48 -17.69 0.12
C MET A 132 13.05 -19.09 -0.32
N ILE A 133 11.92 -19.51 0.17
CA ILE A 133 11.20 -20.70 -0.30
C ILE A 133 9.95 -20.18 -1.00
N LEU A 134 9.85 -20.43 -2.29
CA LEU A 134 8.70 -20.05 -3.08
C LEU A 134 7.56 -21.03 -2.88
N SER A 135 6.34 -20.60 -3.20
CA SER A 135 5.13 -21.41 -3.05
C SER A 135 5.12 -22.70 -3.87
N ASP A 136 5.91 -22.76 -4.95
CA ASP A 136 6.13 -23.96 -5.76
C ASP A 136 7.21 -24.91 -5.17
N GLY A 137 7.80 -24.55 -4.01
CA GLY A 137 8.86 -25.29 -3.34
C GLY A 137 10.26 -25.00 -3.84
N SER A 138 10.42 -24.17 -4.87
CA SER A 138 11.74 -23.73 -5.33
C SER A 138 12.41 -22.81 -4.32
N ARG A 139 13.72 -22.64 -4.41
CA ARG A 139 14.53 -21.89 -3.44
C ARG A 139 15.42 -20.89 -4.08
N ILE A 140 15.52 -19.75 -3.43
CA ILE A 140 16.45 -18.66 -3.75
C ILE A 140 17.30 -18.37 -2.52
N ALA A 141 18.61 -18.23 -2.71
CA ALA A 141 19.51 -17.67 -1.73
C ALA A 141 20.25 -16.51 -2.38
N ALA A 142 20.35 -15.38 -1.71
CA ALA A 142 20.97 -14.18 -2.24
C ALA A 142 21.70 -13.39 -1.14
N ASN A 143 22.77 -12.67 -1.51
CA ASN A 143 23.46 -11.78 -0.58
C ASN A 143 22.59 -10.58 -0.19
N GLY A 144 21.66 -10.19 -1.04
CA GLY A 144 20.69 -9.14 -0.76
C GLY A 144 19.56 -9.14 -1.76
N GLY A 145 18.48 -8.50 -1.38
CA GLY A 145 17.31 -8.28 -2.23
C GLY A 145 16.70 -6.92 -2.01
N ARG A 146 16.09 -6.39 -3.04
CA ARG A 146 15.31 -5.16 -3.00
C ARG A 146 13.97 -5.42 -3.67
N ARG A 147 12.90 -5.02 -3.00
CA ARG A 147 11.56 -5.07 -3.55
C ARG A 147 10.99 -3.67 -3.72
N ILE A 148 10.41 -3.42 -4.87
CA ILE A 148 9.65 -2.20 -5.17
C ILE A 148 8.33 -2.65 -5.81
N ASN A 149 7.22 -2.40 -5.14
CA ASN A 149 5.88 -2.89 -5.51
C ASN A 149 5.82 -4.42 -5.59
N ALA A 150 5.59 -4.98 -6.77
CA ALA A 150 5.55 -6.43 -6.98
C ALA A 150 6.92 -7.02 -7.37
N ASP A 151 7.82 -6.19 -7.90
CA ASP A 151 9.09 -6.64 -8.48
C ASP A 151 10.15 -6.81 -7.41
N THR A 152 10.84 -7.94 -7.43
CA THR A 152 11.95 -8.22 -6.53
C THR A 152 13.25 -8.43 -7.32
N GLU A 153 14.27 -7.67 -6.98
CA GLU A 153 15.63 -7.80 -7.52
C GLU A 153 16.53 -8.47 -6.47
N PHE A 154 17.22 -9.54 -6.88
CA PHE A 154 18.17 -10.25 -6.03
C PHE A 154 19.60 -10.04 -6.54
N ALA A 155 20.52 -9.80 -5.62
CA ALA A 155 21.95 -9.64 -5.90
C ALA A 155 22.72 -10.90 -5.52
N LYS A 156 23.55 -11.39 -6.42
CA LYS A 156 24.37 -12.61 -6.25
C LYS A 156 23.52 -13.79 -5.77
N ALA A 157 22.53 -14.13 -6.58
CA ALA A 157 21.55 -15.14 -6.23
C ALA A 157 21.90 -16.53 -6.77
N VAL A 158 21.45 -17.52 -6.02
CA VAL A 158 21.41 -18.93 -6.41
C VAL A 158 19.97 -19.40 -6.34
N TYR A 159 19.46 -19.92 -7.44
CA TYR A 159 18.13 -20.50 -7.55
C TYR A 159 18.23 -22.01 -7.74
N SER A 160 17.32 -22.76 -7.14
CA SER A 160 17.14 -24.20 -7.39
C SER A 160 15.67 -24.61 -7.23
N PRO A 161 15.10 -25.34 -8.18
CA PRO A 161 13.79 -25.99 -8.03
C PRO A 161 13.86 -27.31 -7.26
N CYS A 162 15.08 -27.78 -6.94
CA CYS A 162 15.24 -29.07 -6.28
C CYS A 162 15.05 -28.97 -4.76
N ASN A 163 14.44 -30.00 -4.18
CA ASN A 163 14.44 -30.16 -2.72
C ASN A 163 15.85 -30.42 -2.21
N LEU A 164 16.14 -29.96 -1.00
CA LEU A 164 17.36 -30.32 -0.31
C LEU A 164 17.36 -31.84 -0.03
N CYS A 165 18.57 -32.43 -0.01
CA CYS A 165 18.71 -33.84 0.34
C CYS A 165 18.30 -34.02 1.79
N SER A 166 17.35 -34.92 2.08
CA SER A 166 16.90 -35.23 3.44
C SER A 166 18.04 -35.71 4.35
N ASP A 167 18.98 -36.45 3.77
CA ASP A 167 20.09 -37.07 4.51
C ASP A 167 21.26 -36.13 4.75
N ASN A 168 21.39 -35.07 3.94
CA ASN A 168 22.41 -34.04 4.08
C ASN A 168 21.91 -32.71 3.50
N PRO A 169 21.27 -31.87 4.32
CA PRO A 169 20.73 -30.58 3.89
C PRO A 169 21.79 -29.57 3.43
N GLU A 170 23.05 -29.76 3.84
CA GLU A 170 24.16 -28.87 3.45
C GLU A 170 24.71 -29.21 2.05
N LYS A 171 24.36 -30.37 1.52
CA LYS A 171 24.77 -30.76 0.18
C LYS A 171 24.08 -29.87 -0.86
N ALA A 172 24.89 -29.34 -1.78
CA ALA A 172 24.37 -28.54 -2.89
C ALA A 172 23.31 -29.34 -3.68
N PRO A 173 22.20 -28.67 -4.09
CA PRO A 173 21.18 -29.32 -4.93
C PRO A 173 21.80 -29.86 -6.22
N LEU A 174 21.18 -30.88 -6.79
CA LEU A 174 21.62 -31.51 -8.05
C LEU A 174 21.64 -30.50 -9.21
N TRP A 175 20.74 -29.54 -9.19
CA TRP A 175 20.66 -28.49 -10.19
C TRP A 175 20.50 -27.12 -9.50
N GLN A 176 21.30 -26.16 -9.97
CA GLN A 176 21.22 -24.78 -9.47
C GLN A 176 21.65 -23.80 -10.55
N LEU A 177 21.03 -22.66 -10.55
CA LEU A 177 21.39 -21.51 -11.37
C LEU A 177 22.01 -20.44 -10.48
N LYS A 178 23.21 -19.94 -10.87
CA LYS A 178 23.87 -18.82 -10.20
C LYS A 178 23.84 -17.60 -11.10
N ALA A 179 23.43 -16.47 -10.55
CA ALA A 179 23.40 -15.20 -11.28
C ALA A 179 23.88 -14.05 -10.41
N VAL A 180 24.48 -13.05 -11.04
CA VAL A 180 24.89 -11.81 -10.37
C VAL A 180 23.66 -10.99 -9.99
N LYS A 181 22.63 -11.06 -10.84
CA LYS A 181 21.37 -10.35 -10.65
C LYS A 181 20.21 -11.21 -11.17
N VAL A 182 19.13 -11.27 -10.39
CA VAL A 182 17.89 -11.96 -10.75
C VAL A 182 16.74 -11.01 -10.54
N TYR A 183 15.82 -10.98 -11.46
CA TYR A 183 14.53 -10.28 -11.33
C TYR A 183 13.42 -11.30 -11.21
N HIS A 184 12.53 -11.07 -10.28
CA HIS A 184 11.36 -11.89 -10.04
C HIS A 184 10.13 -10.98 -10.06
N ASP A 185 9.31 -11.16 -11.10
CA ASP A 185 8.06 -10.44 -11.30
C ASP A 185 6.90 -11.29 -10.75
N ARG A 186 5.89 -10.65 -10.16
CA ARG A 186 4.70 -11.31 -9.60
C ARG A 186 3.43 -10.89 -10.33
#